data_a2d9418386e2f531ddb29b16114e9875
#
_entry.id   a2d9418386e2f531ddb29b16114e9875
#
_cell.length_a   1.000
_cell.length_b   1.000
_cell.length_c   1.000
_cell.angle_alpha   90.00
_cell.angle_beta   90.00
_cell.angle_gamma   90.00
#
_symmetry.space_group_name_H-M   'P 1'
#
loop_
_entity.id
_entity.type
_entity.pdbx_description
1 polymer ?
#
loop_
_entity_poly.entity_id
_entity_poly.type
_entity_poly.pdbx_seq_one_letter_code
_entity_poly.pdbx_strand_id
1 'polypeptide(L)'
;PSFAGDIETRLLEIQKSAITQPNLLETLLLVSKHWKPSMDLSLLKEEMEKLTLAARKKLKEQDKPEDIIRVLRTVIHDEMGYGYTDQVDERGVPINPDELFLHGLLNTRKGYCMNLSLIYLILGQKLGLPLSGVPLPNHFFVRYEKEDIRINIETTERGVSYQDSFYQRRFGASEKITNAYFMKNLDARQTLGAYFSNVGMVYYQNQKPERAIFYLSLSTSINPQSIDAQNNLANIYSEQNKPQLAIKHYNLALKADPENTSTLFNLGLIFMETGNSTQAINAFLQVAQMDSGFSPAHKMLANLYLQSNRLTSALLHLKILVRVQPMNLQNHLNIASTYTRMGQQNLSIETLKKIQTQFPGNTEIHKGLAEAYYKSKDFQQSITHYRFLIDQDSTQLRNYVQLGWTYYRLDDLPMASAWTLRGLKKSKEDGQFKPLAQM
;
A
#
# COMPACT_ATOMS: atom_id res chain seq x y z
N PRO A 1 -35.85 -12.36 8.59
CA PRO A 1 -34.57 -12.10 7.95
C PRO A 1 -34.67 -10.78 7.18
N SER A 2 -33.72 -9.86 7.41
CA SER A 2 -33.69 -8.63 6.60
C SER A 2 -33.38 -9.00 5.14
N PHE A 3 -33.87 -8.26 4.16
CA PHE A 3 -33.60 -8.46 2.73
C PHE A 3 -32.11 -8.61 2.41
N ALA A 4 -31.26 -7.88 3.15
CA ALA A 4 -29.80 -7.99 3.05
C ALA A 4 -29.29 -9.37 3.53
N GLY A 5 -29.84 -9.94 4.59
CA GLY A 5 -29.49 -11.27 5.11
C GLY A 5 -29.84 -12.40 4.14
N ASP A 6 -30.89 -12.25 3.32
CA ASP A 6 -31.22 -13.20 2.26
C ASP A 6 -30.18 -13.20 1.14
N ILE A 7 -29.70 -11.99 0.72
CA ILE A 7 -28.65 -11.88 -0.30
C ILE A 7 -27.33 -12.47 0.19
N GLU A 8 -26.92 -12.16 1.41
CA GLU A 8 -25.69 -12.69 2.01
C GLU A 8 -25.75 -14.24 2.10
N THR A 9 -26.89 -14.80 2.50
CA THR A 9 -27.10 -16.25 2.53
C THR A 9 -26.89 -16.88 1.15
N ARG A 10 -27.48 -16.29 0.09
CA ARG A 10 -27.31 -16.77 -1.29
C ARG A 10 -25.87 -16.67 -1.78
N LEU A 11 -25.14 -15.62 -1.42
CA LEU A 11 -23.72 -15.47 -1.76
C LEU A 11 -22.85 -16.50 -1.01
N LEU A 12 -23.19 -16.81 0.25
CA LEU A 12 -22.54 -17.89 1.01
C LEU A 12 -22.81 -19.28 0.42
N GLU A 13 -23.97 -19.51 -0.18
CA GLU A 13 -24.25 -20.75 -0.90
C GLU A 13 -23.33 -20.92 -2.11
N ILE A 14 -23.08 -19.86 -2.88
CA ILE A 14 -22.12 -19.88 -3.99
C ILE A 14 -20.70 -20.22 -3.50
N GLN A 15 -20.31 -19.68 -2.35
CA GLN A 15 -19.03 -20.02 -1.71
C GLN A 15 -18.93 -21.50 -1.36
N LYS A 16 -19.98 -22.07 -0.79
CA LYS A 16 -20.01 -23.45 -0.27
C LYS A 16 -20.24 -24.49 -1.34
N SER A 17 -20.83 -24.10 -2.48
CA SER A 17 -21.21 -25.05 -3.52
C SER A 17 -19.99 -25.62 -4.25
N ALA A 18 -20.07 -26.93 -4.59
CA ALA A 18 -19.12 -27.57 -5.50
C ALA A 18 -19.34 -27.15 -6.97
N ILE A 19 -20.27 -26.25 -7.24
CA ILE A 19 -20.60 -25.77 -8.59
C ILE A 19 -19.48 -24.85 -9.05
N THR A 20 -18.70 -25.30 -10.02
CA THR A 20 -17.62 -24.51 -10.63
C THR A 20 -18.14 -23.45 -11.61
N GLN A 21 -19.38 -23.61 -12.11
CA GLN A 21 -20.01 -22.75 -13.10
C GLN A 21 -21.31 -22.10 -12.55
N PRO A 22 -21.23 -21.22 -11.54
CA PRO A 22 -22.38 -20.44 -11.11
C PRO A 22 -22.84 -19.49 -12.22
N ASN A 23 -24.13 -19.11 -12.22
CA ASN A 23 -24.63 -18.11 -13.14
C ASN A 23 -24.05 -16.73 -12.81
N LEU A 24 -23.13 -16.25 -13.65
CA LEU A 24 -22.45 -14.96 -13.46
C LEU A 24 -23.46 -13.81 -13.39
N LEU A 25 -24.37 -13.71 -14.36
CA LEU A 25 -25.34 -12.61 -14.43
C LEU A 25 -26.18 -12.52 -13.14
N GLU A 26 -26.80 -13.65 -12.73
CA GLU A 26 -27.66 -13.64 -11.53
C GLU A 26 -26.86 -13.27 -10.27
N THR A 27 -25.62 -13.74 -10.14
CA THR A 27 -24.77 -13.39 -8.99
C THR A 27 -24.40 -11.91 -8.98
N LEU A 28 -24.01 -11.35 -10.12
CA LEU A 28 -23.65 -9.93 -10.23
C LEU A 28 -24.86 -9.01 -10.01
N LEU A 29 -26.04 -9.41 -10.40
CA LEU A 29 -27.29 -8.71 -10.11
C LEU A 29 -27.60 -8.73 -8.60
N LEU A 30 -27.37 -9.86 -7.91
CA LEU A 30 -27.49 -9.93 -6.44
C LEU A 30 -26.53 -8.97 -5.75
N VAL A 31 -25.27 -8.93 -6.19
CA VAL A 31 -24.26 -7.99 -5.64
C VAL A 31 -24.67 -6.53 -5.89
N SER A 32 -25.15 -6.21 -7.10
CA SER A 32 -25.68 -4.90 -7.42
C SER A 32 -26.86 -4.50 -6.51
N LYS A 33 -27.77 -5.46 -6.25
CA LYS A 33 -28.91 -5.28 -5.34
C LYS A 33 -28.49 -5.12 -3.88
N HIS A 34 -27.40 -5.80 -3.47
CA HIS A 34 -26.84 -5.67 -2.12
C HIS A 34 -26.22 -4.26 -1.91
N TRP A 35 -25.61 -3.72 -2.96
CA TRP A 35 -25.07 -2.35 -2.93
C TRP A 35 -26.20 -1.31 -2.92
N LYS A 36 -27.20 -1.46 -3.80
CA LYS A 36 -28.33 -0.53 -4.01
C LYS A 36 -29.67 -1.26 -3.92
N PRO A 37 -30.23 -1.42 -2.71
CA PRO A 37 -31.43 -2.23 -2.46
C PRO A 37 -32.69 -1.81 -3.22
N SER A 38 -32.84 -0.54 -3.57
CA SER A 38 -34.00 0.00 -4.31
C SER A 38 -33.97 -0.30 -5.81
N MET A 39 -32.90 -0.91 -6.33
CA MET A 39 -32.70 -1.11 -7.76
C MET A 39 -33.69 -2.10 -8.37
N ASP A 40 -34.21 -1.77 -9.54
CA ASP A 40 -34.94 -2.69 -10.40
C ASP A 40 -33.96 -3.50 -11.25
N LEU A 41 -33.98 -4.82 -11.06
CA LEU A 41 -33.08 -5.74 -11.78
C LEU A 41 -33.61 -6.11 -13.16
N SER A 42 -34.91 -5.88 -13.47
CA SER A 42 -35.52 -6.27 -14.75
C SER A 42 -34.87 -5.53 -15.92
N LEU A 43 -34.66 -4.22 -15.80
CA LEU A 43 -34.02 -3.41 -16.83
C LEU A 43 -32.56 -3.88 -17.12
N LEU A 44 -31.83 -4.29 -16.08
CA LEU A 44 -30.47 -4.80 -16.24
C LEU A 44 -30.44 -6.15 -16.97
N LYS A 45 -31.44 -7.02 -16.67
CA LYS A 45 -31.61 -8.28 -17.38
C LYS A 45 -31.95 -8.08 -18.84
N GLU A 46 -32.85 -7.14 -19.15
CA GLU A 46 -33.20 -6.77 -20.51
C GLU A 46 -31.99 -6.25 -21.30
N GLU A 47 -31.18 -5.39 -20.71
CA GLU A 47 -29.99 -4.84 -21.39
C GLU A 47 -28.96 -5.96 -21.68
N MET A 48 -28.75 -6.87 -20.74
CA MET A 48 -27.89 -8.03 -20.99
C MET A 48 -28.48 -8.99 -22.02
N GLU A 49 -29.79 -9.13 -22.11
CA GLU A 49 -30.44 -9.95 -23.14
C GLU A 49 -30.32 -9.30 -24.53
N LYS A 50 -30.45 -7.97 -24.65
CA LYS A 50 -30.19 -7.24 -25.89
C LYS A 50 -28.76 -7.48 -26.40
N LEU A 51 -27.76 -7.36 -25.51
CA LEU A 51 -26.37 -7.70 -25.84
C LEU A 51 -26.22 -9.14 -26.33
N THR A 52 -26.82 -10.08 -25.63
CA THR A 52 -26.76 -11.51 -25.98
C THR A 52 -27.38 -11.79 -27.33
N LEU A 53 -28.57 -11.23 -27.61
CA LEU A 53 -29.27 -11.38 -28.90
C LEU A 53 -28.51 -10.76 -30.07
N ALA A 54 -27.90 -9.56 -29.84
CA ALA A 54 -27.08 -8.88 -30.86
C ALA A 54 -25.84 -9.73 -31.23
N ALA A 55 -25.16 -10.30 -30.24
CA ALA A 55 -24.01 -11.18 -30.47
C ALA A 55 -24.44 -12.46 -31.16
N ARG A 56 -25.51 -13.14 -30.66
CA ARG A 56 -26.01 -14.40 -31.24
C ARG A 56 -26.44 -14.27 -32.70
N LYS A 57 -27.05 -13.14 -33.08
CA LYS A 57 -27.48 -12.86 -34.45
C LYS A 57 -26.30 -12.77 -35.44
N LYS A 58 -25.12 -12.39 -34.98
CA LYS A 58 -23.94 -12.19 -35.80
C LYS A 58 -22.99 -13.39 -35.81
N LEU A 59 -23.02 -14.19 -34.77
CA LEU A 59 -22.19 -15.41 -34.67
C LEU A 59 -22.75 -16.53 -35.55
N LYS A 60 -21.85 -17.27 -36.20
CA LYS A 60 -22.16 -18.49 -37.00
C LYS A 60 -21.43 -19.68 -36.39
N GLU A 61 -21.97 -20.89 -36.56
CA GLU A 61 -21.39 -22.13 -36.02
C GLU A 61 -19.95 -22.40 -36.48
N GLN A 62 -19.59 -21.89 -37.65
CA GLN A 62 -18.28 -22.13 -38.28
C GLN A 62 -17.31 -20.95 -38.12
N ASP A 63 -17.64 -19.95 -37.27
CA ASP A 63 -16.78 -18.82 -37.07
C ASP A 63 -15.44 -19.23 -36.45
N LYS A 64 -14.36 -18.67 -37.00
CA LYS A 64 -13.02 -18.79 -36.40
C LYS A 64 -12.95 -18.01 -35.08
N PRO A 65 -12.05 -18.40 -34.17
CA PRO A 65 -11.89 -17.69 -32.88
C PRO A 65 -11.72 -16.18 -33.02
N GLU A 66 -10.97 -15.73 -34.02
CA GLU A 66 -10.74 -14.32 -34.29
C GLU A 66 -12.03 -13.59 -34.71
N ASP A 67 -12.90 -14.28 -35.48
CA ASP A 67 -14.19 -13.74 -35.92
C ASP A 67 -15.16 -13.64 -34.74
N ILE A 68 -15.18 -14.66 -33.88
CA ILE A 68 -15.97 -14.65 -32.62
C ILE A 68 -15.57 -13.43 -31.78
N ILE A 69 -14.27 -13.21 -31.55
CA ILE A 69 -13.77 -12.10 -30.76
C ILE A 69 -14.11 -10.76 -31.42
N ARG A 70 -13.97 -10.67 -32.75
CA ARG A 70 -14.37 -9.48 -33.51
C ARG A 70 -15.85 -9.18 -33.35
N VAL A 71 -16.74 -10.18 -33.40
CA VAL A 71 -18.18 -10.01 -33.20
C VAL A 71 -18.45 -9.49 -31.79
N LEU A 72 -17.89 -10.13 -30.73
CA LEU A 72 -18.06 -9.66 -29.36
C LEU A 72 -17.60 -8.23 -29.18
N ARG A 73 -16.41 -7.90 -29.67
CA ARG A 73 -15.83 -6.56 -29.65
C ARG A 73 -16.76 -5.54 -30.33
N THR A 74 -17.22 -5.84 -31.55
CA THR A 74 -18.13 -4.97 -32.31
C THR A 74 -19.42 -4.72 -31.55
N VAL A 75 -20.05 -5.79 -31.02
CA VAL A 75 -21.31 -5.63 -30.27
C VAL A 75 -21.12 -4.84 -28.98
N ILE A 76 -20.11 -5.18 -28.18
CA ILE A 76 -19.89 -4.55 -26.87
C ILE A 76 -19.46 -3.09 -27.03
N HIS A 77 -18.44 -2.84 -27.85
CA HIS A 77 -17.78 -1.52 -27.90
C HIS A 77 -18.31 -0.59 -28.97
N ASP A 78 -18.58 -1.12 -30.19
CA ASP A 78 -18.91 -0.28 -31.32
C ASP A 78 -20.44 0.00 -31.41
N GLU A 79 -21.27 -1.01 -31.17
CA GLU A 79 -22.72 -0.89 -31.24
C GLU A 79 -23.35 -0.44 -29.95
N MET A 80 -22.94 -1.03 -28.81
CA MET A 80 -23.53 -0.75 -27.49
C MET A 80 -22.75 0.33 -26.70
N GLY A 81 -21.57 0.72 -27.17
CA GLY A 81 -20.80 1.86 -26.64
C GLY A 81 -20.13 1.63 -25.28
N TYR A 82 -19.97 0.38 -24.85
CA TYR A 82 -19.25 0.10 -23.61
C TYR A 82 -17.76 0.39 -23.74
N GLY A 83 -17.16 1.01 -22.73
CA GLY A 83 -15.75 1.36 -22.75
C GLY A 83 -15.18 1.63 -21.37
N TYR A 84 -13.86 1.79 -21.36
CA TYR A 84 -13.13 2.10 -20.14
C TYR A 84 -13.45 3.50 -19.64
N THR A 85 -13.51 3.68 -18.32
CA THR A 85 -13.66 5.00 -17.68
C THR A 85 -12.28 5.50 -17.25
N ASP A 86 -12.05 6.79 -17.46
CA ASP A 86 -10.89 7.54 -16.99
C ASP A 86 -11.18 8.37 -15.73
N GLN A 87 -12.42 8.26 -15.22
CA GLN A 87 -12.90 8.97 -14.03
C GLN A 87 -12.37 8.29 -12.76
N VAL A 88 -11.08 8.44 -12.49
CA VAL A 88 -10.39 7.90 -11.32
C VAL A 88 -9.78 9.02 -10.49
N ASP A 89 -9.65 8.80 -9.17
CA ASP A 89 -8.89 9.68 -8.28
C ASP A 89 -7.37 9.51 -8.49
N GLU A 90 -6.57 10.29 -7.75
CA GLU A 90 -5.09 10.25 -7.81
C GLU A 90 -4.49 8.85 -7.53
N ARG A 91 -5.25 7.96 -6.92
CA ARG A 91 -4.87 6.58 -6.58
C ARG A 91 -5.36 5.57 -7.61
N GLY A 92 -6.03 6.02 -8.67
CA GLY A 92 -6.64 5.13 -9.67
C GLY A 92 -7.95 4.47 -9.22
N VAL A 93 -8.57 5.00 -8.14
CA VAL A 93 -9.86 4.50 -7.63
C VAL A 93 -11.00 5.22 -8.35
N PRO A 94 -12.09 4.49 -8.71
CA PRO A 94 -13.27 5.08 -9.31
C PRO A 94 -13.85 6.24 -8.51
N ILE A 95 -14.08 7.38 -9.16
CA ILE A 95 -14.79 8.51 -8.54
C ILE A 95 -16.26 8.13 -8.29
N ASN A 96 -16.87 7.42 -9.25
CA ASN A 96 -18.21 6.87 -9.08
C ASN A 96 -18.14 5.37 -8.71
N PRO A 97 -18.38 4.99 -7.44
CA PRO A 97 -18.28 3.60 -7.01
C PRO A 97 -19.31 2.67 -7.70
N ASP A 98 -20.43 3.21 -8.21
CA ASP A 98 -21.44 2.43 -8.94
C ASP A 98 -20.84 1.79 -10.21
N GLU A 99 -19.84 2.43 -10.84
CA GLU A 99 -19.18 1.92 -12.05
C GLU A 99 -18.35 0.65 -11.84
N LEU A 100 -18.11 0.23 -10.59
CA LEU A 100 -17.52 -1.06 -10.26
C LEU A 100 -18.54 -2.21 -10.21
N PHE A 101 -19.83 -1.89 -10.23
CA PHE A 101 -20.90 -2.87 -10.24
C PHE A 101 -21.51 -3.01 -11.64
N LEU A 102 -22.16 -4.17 -11.89
CA LEU A 102 -22.79 -4.43 -13.19
C LEU A 102 -23.81 -3.36 -13.55
N HIS A 103 -24.59 -2.89 -12.58
CA HIS A 103 -25.62 -1.86 -12.83
C HIS A 103 -25.03 -0.52 -13.26
N GLY A 104 -23.92 -0.09 -12.64
CA GLY A 104 -23.27 1.16 -13.02
C GLY A 104 -22.72 1.08 -14.44
N LEU A 105 -22.02 -0.02 -14.76
CA LEU A 105 -21.54 -0.27 -16.11
C LEU A 105 -22.66 -0.29 -17.15
N LEU A 106 -23.78 -0.98 -16.90
CA LEU A 106 -24.90 -1.04 -17.84
C LEU A 106 -25.60 0.31 -18.02
N ASN A 107 -25.65 1.14 -16.97
CA ASN A 107 -26.28 2.46 -17.01
C ASN A 107 -25.39 3.52 -17.68
N THR A 108 -24.11 3.58 -17.32
CA THR A 108 -23.18 4.61 -17.81
C THR A 108 -22.47 4.21 -19.08
N ARG A 109 -22.42 2.91 -19.40
CA ARG A 109 -21.60 2.27 -20.44
C ARG A 109 -20.11 2.48 -20.24
N LYS A 110 -19.71 2.87 -19.03
CA LYS A 110 -18.35 3.09 -18.60
C LYS A 110 -18.03 2.16 -17.43
N GLY A 111 -16.83 1.61 -17.46
CA GLY A 111 -16.39 0.68 -16.42
C GLY A 111 -14.90 0.42 -16.41
N TYR A 112 -14.48 -0.46 -15.53
CA TYR A 112 -13.09 -0.84 -15.26
C TYR A 112 -12.76 -2.20 -15.88
N CYS A 113 -11.50 -2.59 -15.80
CA CYS A 113 -11.02 -3.86 -16.35
C CYS A 113 -11.88 -5.05 -15.91
N MET A 114 -12.24 -5.14 -14.62
CA MET A 114 -13.01 -6.26 -14.08
C MET A 114 -14.43 -6.33 -14.66
N ASN A 115 -15.22 -5.26 -14.53
CA ASN A 115 -16.62 -5.31 -14.93
C ASN A 115 -16.83 -5.26 -16.47
N LEU A 116 -15.91 -4.63 -17.23
CA LEU A 116 -15.86 -4.78 -18.67
C LEU A 116 -15.59 -6.24 -19.06
N SER A 117 -14.65 -6.90 -18.40
CA SER A 117 -14.37 -8.32 -18.60
C SER A 117 -15.58 -9.19 -18.25
N LEU A 118 -16.33 -8.85 -17.21
CA LEU A 118 -17.52 -9.58 -16.81
C LEU A 118 -18.62 -9.57 -17.88
N ILE A 119 -18.76 -8.51 -18.68
CA ILE A 119 -19.70 -8.54 -19.85
C ILE A 119 -19.28 -9.62 -20.83
N TYR A 120 -17.99 -9.71 -21.20
CA TYR A 120 -17.49 -10.75 -22.09
C TYR A 120 -17.75 -12.15 -21.52
N LEU A 121 -17.49 -12.35 -20.22
CA LEU A 121 -17.65 -13.62 -19.55
C LEU A 121 -19.13 -14.05 -19.42
N ILE A 122 -20.04 -13.09 -19.16
CA ILE A 122 -21.49 -13.35 -19.17
C ILE A 122 -21.95 -13.77 -20.58
N LEU A 123 -21.53 -13.04 -21.62
CA LEU A 123 -21.82 -13.41 -23.01
C LEU A 123 -21.22 -14.76 -23.35
N GLY A 124 -19.99 -15.03 -22.93
CA GLY A 124 -19.34 -16.34 -23.07
C GLY A 124 -20.18 -17.46 -22.46
N GLN A 125 -20.64 -17.30 -21.23
CA GLN A 125 -21.49 -18.27 -20.55
C GLN A 125 -22.85 -18.48 -21.25
N LYS A 126 -23.50 -17.37 -21.69
CA LYS A 126 -24.80 -17.43 -22.38
C LYS A 126 -24.74 -17.99 -23.82
N LEU A 127 -23.59 -17.88 -24.48
CA LEU A 127 -23.36 -18.26 -25.85
C LEU A 127 -22.55 -19.58 -25.99
N GLY A 128 -22.13 -20.18 -24.87
CA GLY A 128 -21.31 -21.38 -24.86
C GLY A 128 -19.88 -21.18 -25.40
N LEU A 129 -19.32 -19.99 -25.30
CA LEU A 129 -17.98 -19.66 -25.77
C LEU A 129 -16.92 -19.95 -24.68
N PRO A 130 -15.75 -20.48 -25.04
CA PRO A 130 -14.69 -20.83 -24.07
C PRO A 130 -13.89 -19.60 -23.62
N LEU A 131 -14.56 -18.72 -22.87
CA LEU A 131 -13.98 -17.50 -22.31
C LEU A 131 -13.69 -17.69 -20.81
N SER A 132 -12.50 -17.29 -20.39
CA SER A 132 -12.07 -17.30 -19.00
C SER A 132 -11.56 -15.94 -18.59
N GLY A 133 -11.76 -15.57 -17.32
CA GLY A 133 -11.14 -14.42 -16.73
C GLY A 133 -9.67 -14.70 -16.36
N VAL A 134 -8.79 -13.73 -16.51
CA VAL A 134 -7.37 -13.88 -16.21
C VAL A 134 -6.92 -12.74 -15.29
N PRO A 135 -6.55 -13.03 -14.04
CA PRO A 135 -6.08 -12.03 -13.10
C PRO A 135 -4.60 -11.68 -13.32
N LEU A 136 -4.28 -10.42 -13.05
CA LEU A 136 -2.93 -9.87 -12.99
C LEU A 136 -2.81 -8.96 -11.75
N PRO A 137 -1.61 -8.57 -11.32
CA PRO A 137 -1.47 -7.52 -10.31
C PRO A 137 -2.19 -6.24 -10.77
N ASN A 138 -3.20 -5.80 -10.02
CA ASN A 138 -4.02 -4.61 -10.30
C ASN A 138 -4.70 -4.57 -11.67
N HIS A 139 -4.85 -5.72 -12.34
CA HIS A 139 -5.50 -5.78 -13.64
C HIS A 139 -6.26 -7.10 -13.86
N PHE A 140 -7.19 -7.09 -14.82
CA PHE A 140 -7.99 -8.26 -15.18
C PHE A 140 -8.37 -8.17 -16.66
N PHE A 141 -8.19 -9.28 -17.39
CA PHE A 141 -8.56 -9.37 -18.81
C PHE A 141 -9.28 -10.67 -19.10
N VAL A 142 -9.72 -10.87 -20.34
CA VAL A 142 -10.41 -12.09 -20.79
C VAL A 142 -9.52 -12.88 -21.74
N ARG A 143 -9.62 -14.21 -21.67
CA ARG A 143 -8.93 -15.12 -22.58
C ARG A 143 -9.93 -16.06 -23.23
N TYR A 144 -9.85 -16.15 -24.55
CA TYR A 144 -10.42 -17.24 -25.31
C TYR A 144 -9.39 -18.35 -25.38
N GLU A 145 -9.76 -19.57 -24.98
CA GLU A 145 -8.88 -20.74 -25.09
C GLU A 145 -9.68 -21.97 -25.50
N LYS A 146 -9.34 -22.53 -26.65
CA LYS A 146 -9.93 -23.77 -27.18
C LYS A 146 -8.87 -24.53 -27.95
N GLU A 147 -8.62 -25.78 -27.56
CA GLU A 147 -7.58 -26.64 -28.14
C GLU A 147 -6.20 -25.91 -28.05
N ASP A 148 -5.50 -25.70 -29.15
CA ASP A 148 -4.21 -25.05 -29.22
C ASP A 148 -4.29 -23.52 -29.47
N ILE A 149 -5.52 -22.99 -29.54
CA ILE A 149 -5.74 -21.57 -29.84
C ILE A 149 -5.96 -20.80 -28.53
N ARG A 150 -5.09 -19.81 -28.31
CA ARG A 150 -5.16 -18.90 -27.17
C ARG A 150 -5.12 -17.46 -27.65
N ILE A 151 -6.18 -16.69 -27.31
CA ILE A 151 -6.29 -15.27 -27.67
C ILE A 151 -6.67 -14.47 -26.43
N ASN A 152 -5.82 -13.55 -26.02
CA ASN A 152 -6.13 -12.62 -24.93
C ASN A 152 -6.92 -11.43 -25.46
N ILE A 153 -7.86 -10.94 -24.66
CA ILE A 153 -8.79 -9.86 -25.01
C ILE A 153 -8.63 -8.75 -23.96
N GLU A 154 -7.99 -7.65 -24.35
CA GLU A 154 -7.83 -6.49 -23.48
C GLU A 154 -9.11 -5.64 -23.50
N THR A 155 -9.92 -5.80 -22.48
CA THR A 155 -11.27 -5.22 -22.43
C THR A 155 -11.26 -3.70 -22.23
N THR A 156 -10.20 -3.16 -21.61
CA THR A 156 -10.01 -1.71 -21.43
C THR A 156 -9.57 -1.01 -22.70
N GLU A 157 -8.99 -1.74 -23.64
CA GLU A 157 -8.58 -1.23 -24.96
C GLU A 157 -9.52 -1.76 -26.07
N ARG A 158 -10.82 -1.79 -25.79
CA ARG A 158 -11.90 -2.14 -26.73
C ARG A 158 -11.73 -3.53 -27.34
N GLY A 159 -11.22 -4.48 -26.58
CA GLY A 159 -11.07 -5.90 -27.00
C GLY A 159 -9.90 -6.15 -27.97
N VAL A 160 -8.87 -5.32 -27.95
CA VAL A 160 -7.62 -5.58 -28.70
C VAL A 160 -6.93 -6.80 -28.09
N SER A 161 -6.26 -7.57 -28.94
CA SER A 161 -5.56 -8.80 -28.51
C SER A 161 -4.06 -8.55 -28.40
N TYR A 162 -3.48 -8.98 -27.27
CA TYR A 162 -2.05 -8.95 -27.01
C TYR A 162 -1.53 -10.32 -26.58
N GLN A 163 -0.24 -10.55 -26.77
CA GLN A 163 0.41 -11.78 -26.31
C GLN A 163 0.66 -11.74 -24.79
N ASP A 164 0.83 -12.89 -24.16
CA ASP A 164 1.11 -13.01 -22.71
C ASP A 164 2.32 -12.17 -22.30
N SER A 165 3.36 -12.08 -23.13
CA SER A 165 4.56 -11.26 -22.86
C SER A 165 4.28 -9.75 -22.71
N PHE A 166 3.23 -9.23 -23.35
CA PHE A 166 2.79 -7.84 -23.17
C PHE A 166 2.29 -7.62 -21.75
N TYR A 167 1.42 -8.49 -21.26
CA TYR A 167 0.86 -8.41 -19.92
C TYR A 167 1.93 -8.59 -18.83
N GLN A 168 2.83 -9.55 -19.03
CA GLN A 168 3.95 -9.78 -18.11
C GLN A 168 4.81 -8.53 -17.93
N ARG A 169 5.15 -7.84 -19.02
CA ARG A 169 5.97 -6.62 -18.97
C ARG A 169 5.22 -5.43 -18.40
N ARG A 170 3.95 -5.23 -18.80
CA ARG A 170 3.16 -4.05 -18.43
C ARG A 170 2.70 -4.09 -16.97
N PHE A 171 2.36 -5.25 -16.45
CA PHE A 171 1.78 -5.44 -15.12
C PHE A 171 2.72 -6.13 -14.12
N GLY A 172 3.99 -6.30 -14.46
CA GLY A 172 5.01 -6.84 -13.56
C GLY A 172 4.82 -8.32 -13.21
N ALA A 173 4.01 -9.06 -13.98
CA ALA A 173 3.84 -10.50 -13.83
C ALA A 173 5.06 -11.24 -14.41
N SER A 174 6.25 -11.06 -13.79
CA SER A 174 7.45 -11.80 -14.19
C SER A 174 7.23 -13.31 -14.02
N GLU A 175 8.02 -14.13 -14.73
CA GLU A 175 7.96 -15.61 -14.58
C GLU A 175 8.11 -16.07 -13.13
N LYS A 176 8.76 -15.27 -12.27
CA LYS A 176 8.87 -15.51 -10.82
C LYS A 176 7.55 -15.30 -10.07
N ILE A 177 6.62 -14.48 -10.59
CA ILE A 177 5.30 -14.18 -9.99
C ILE A 177 4.20 -15.05 -10.60
N THR A 178 4.49 -15.95 -11.55
CA THR A 178 3.54 -16.97 -12.02
C THR A 178 3.28 -17.97 -10.89
N ASN A 179 2.70 -17.46 -9.81
CA ASN A 179 2.13 -18.31 -8.80
C ASN A 179 0.86 -18.99 -9.34
N ALA A 180 0.22 -19.81 -8.55
CA ALA A 180 -0.94 -20.57 -8.96
C ALA A 180 -2.20 -19.73 -9.24
N TYR A 181 -2.12 -18.39 -9.28
CA TYR A 181 -3.26 -17.48 -9.45
C TYR A 181 -3.13 -16.52 -10.65
N PHE A 182 -2.04 -15.73 -10.73
CA PHE A 182 -1.86 -14.80 -11.84
C PHE A 182 -1.58 -15.50 -13.17
N MET A 183 -2.07 -14.91 -14.27
CA MET A 183 -2.01 -15.46 -15.64
C MET A 183 -2.74 -16.80 -15.84
N LYS A 184 -3.50 -17.29 -14.84
CA LYS A 184 -4.30 -18.51 -14.93
C LYS A 184 -5.69 -18.20 -15.43
N ASN A 185 -6.26 -19.14 -16.17
CA ASN A 185 -7.67 -19.10 -16.53
C ASN A 185 -8.51 -19.41 -15.29
N LEU A 186 -9.34 -18.48 -14.90
CA LEU A 186 -10.30 -18.66 -13.82
C LEU A 186 -11.61 -19.20 -14.37
N ASP A 187 -12.18 -20.17 -13.68
CA ASP A 187 -13.57 -20.58 -13.90
C ASP A 187 -14.55 -19.48 -13.42
N ALA A 188 -15.86 -19.68 -13.65
CA ALA A 188 -16.86 -18.68 -13.28
C ALA A 188 -16.88 -18.39 -11.76
N ARG A 189 -16.71 -19.42 -10.92
CA ARG A 189 -16.67 -19.29 -9.47
C ARG A 189 -15.42 -18.52 -9.01
N GLN A 190 -14.26 -18.87 -9.55
CA GLN A 190 -13.01 -18.17 -9.27
C GLN A 190 -13.05 -16.72 -9.76
N THR A 191 -13.68 -16.46 -10.91
CA THR A 191 -13.92 -15.09 -11.42
C THR A 191 -14.78 -14.28 -10.45
N LEU A 192 -15.84 -14.86 -9.88
CA LEU A 192 -16.63 -14.21 -8.83
C LEU A 192 -15.78 -13.94 -7.57
N GLY A 193 -14.89 -14.85 -7.20
CA GLY A 193 -13.94 -14.62 -6.09
C GLY A 193 -13.05 -13.39 -6.33
N ALA A 194 -12.54 -13.23 -7.56
CA ALA A 194 -11.76 -12.03 -7.92
C ALA A 194 -12.64 -10.75 -7.89
N TYR A 195 -13.87 -10.84 -8.39
CA TYR A 195 -14.82 -9.72 -8.33
C TYR A 195 -15.19 -9.34 -6.90
N PHE A 196 -15.41 -10.31 -6.01
CA PHE A 196 -15.71 -10.05 -4.60
C PHE A 196 -14.57 -9.32 -3.88
N SER A 197 -13.31 -9.52 -4.27
CA SER A 197 -12.19 -8.72 -3.76
C SER A 197 -12.38 -7.23 -4.07
N ASN A 198 -12.72 -6.90 -5.33
CA ASN A 198 -12.95 -5.52 -5.73
C ASN A 198 -14.17 -4.92 -5.02
N VAL A 199 -15.28 -5.66 -4.92
CA VAL A 199 -16.48 -5.24 -4.19
C VAL A 199 -16.16 -4.96 -2.72
N GLY A 200 -15.36 -5.82 -2.09
CA GLY A 200 -14.93 -5.63 -0.71
C GLY A 200 -14.18 -4.31 -0.53
N MET A 201 -13.28 -3.98 -1.44
CA MET A 201 -12.55 -2.72 -1.38
C MET A 201 -13.43 -1.50 -1.61
N VAL A 202 -14.45 -1.59 -2.48
CA VAL A 202 -15.45 -0.52 -2.63
C VAL A 202 -16.21 -0.27 -1.33
N TYR A 203 -16.65 -1.33 -0.66
CA TYR A 203 -17.31 -1.19 0.63
C TYR A 203 -16.38 -0.58 1.69
N TYR A 204 -15.11 -0.98 1.71
CA TYR A 204 -14.12 -0.44 2.63
C TYR A 204 -13.90 1.07 2.41
N GLN A 205 -13.68 1.51 1.18
CA GLN A 205 -13.52 2.92 0.80
C GLN A 205 -14.75 3.77 1.13
N ASN A 206 -15.94 3.15 1.13
CA ASN A 206 -17.20 3.78 1.52
C ASN A 206 -17.52 3.60 3.02
N GLN A 207 -16.51 3.36 3.86
CA GLN A 207 -16.63 3.28 5.32
C GLN A 207 -17.63 2.22 5.83
N LYS A 208 -17.69 1.08 5.13
CA LYS A 208 -18.54 -0.08 5.48
C LYS A 208 -17.67 -1.32 5.72
N PRO A 209 -16.81 -1.32 6.76
CA PRO A 209 -15.78 -2.35 6.95
C PRO A 209 -16.36 -3.76 7.17
N GLU A 210 -17.53 -3.91 7.80
CA GLU A 210 -18.16 -5.22 8.01
C GLU A 210 -18.52 -5.88 6.68
N ARG A 211 -19.10 -5.11 5.74
CA ARG A 211 -19.39 -5.61 4.39
C ARG A 211 -18.12 -5.84 3.58
N ALA A 212 -17.11 -5.01 3.77
CA ALA A 212 -15.80 -5.24 3.15
C ALA A 212 -15.23 -6.59 3.59
N ILE A 213 -15.20 -6.87 4.89
CA ILE A 213 -14.75 -8.15 5.45
C ILE A 213 -15.59 -9.30 4.90
N PHE A 214 -16.91 -9.15 4.80
CA PHE A 214 -17.80 -10.17 4.24
C PHE A 214 -17.36 -10.55 2.81
N TYR A 215 -17.25 -9.58 1.90
CA TYR A 215 -16.89 -9.84 0.50
C TYR A 215 -15.44 -10.32 0.34
N LEU A 216 -14.50 -9.78 1.09
CA LEU A 216 -13.11 -10.24 1.08
C LEU A 216 -12.99 -11.67 1.64
N SER A 217 -13.82 -12.03 2.63
CA SER A 217 -13.86 -13.41 3.14
C SER A 217 -14.43 -14.40 2.12
N LEU A 218 -15.44 -14.00 1.35
CA LEU A 218 -15.91 -14.78 0.19
C LEU A 218 -14.80 -14.95 -0.84
N SER A 219 -14.11 -13.85 -1.18
CA SER A 219 -13.00 -13.87 -2.12
C SER A 219 -11.89 -14.83 -1.70
N THR A 220 -11.38 -14.69 -0.46
CA THR A 220 -10.29 -15.52 0.06
C THR A 220 -10.68 -16.99 0.26
N SER A 221 -11.94 -17.27 0.47
CA SER A 221 -12.44 -18.63 0.55
C SER A 221 -12.53 -19.32 -0.83
N ILE A 222 -12.91 -18.57 -1.86
CA ILE A 222 -12.96 -19.07 -3.24
C ILE A 222 -11.56 -19.13 -3.85
N ASN A 223 -10.77 -18.08 -3.67
CA ASN A 223 -9.41 -17.93 -4.18
C ASN A 223 -8.40 -17.77 -3.02
N PRO A 224 -8.05 -18.83 -2.29
CA PRO A 224 -7.14 -18.74 -1.14
C PRO A 224 -5.76 -18.18 -1.48
N GLN A 225 -5.36 -18.29 -2.75
CA GLN A 225 -4.08 -17.81 -3.27
C GLN A 225 -4.14 -16.38 -3.82
N SER A 226 -5.28 -15.69 -3.72
CA SER A 226 -5.38 -14.28 -4.08
C SER A 226 -4.65 -13.43 -3.06
N ILE A 227 -3.44 -12.99 -3.43
CA ILE A 227 -2.56 -12.18 -2.58
C ILE A 227 -3.25 -10.87 -2.21
N ASP A 228 -3.86 -10.21 -3.20
CA ASP A 228 -4.54 -8.92 -3.01
C ASP A 228 -5.70 -9.03 -2.01
N ALA A 229 -6.55 -10.07 -2.15
CA ALA A 229 -7.66 -10.28 -1.24
C ALA A 229 -7.19 -10.59 0.20
N GLN A 230 -6.13 -11.40 0.34
CA GLN A 230 -5.53 -11.73 1.64
C GLN A 230 -4.93 -10.47 2.28
N ASN A 231 -4.16 -9.68 1.53
CA ASN A 231 -3.57 -8.43 2.02
C ASN A 231 -4.62 -7.40 2.42
N ASN A 232 -5.66 -7.22 1.60
CA ASN A 232 -6.74 -6.28 1.88
C ASN A 232 -7.47 -6.65 3.18
N LEU A 233 -7.75 -7.94 3.37
CA LEU A 233 -8.39 -8.43 4.59
C LEU A 233 -7.47 -8.24 5.81
N ALA A 234 -6.17 -8.49 5.65
CA ALA A 234 -5.18 -8.27 6.70
C ALA A 234 -5.07 -6.79 7.09
N ASN A 235 -5.04 -5.88 6.11
CA ASN A 235 -5.01 -4.44 6.35
C ASN A 235 -6.23 -3.98 7.17
N ILE A 236 -7.44 -4.42 6.80
CA ILE A 236 -8.66 -4.07 7.53
C ILE A 236 -8.61 -4.62 8.97
N TYR A 237 -8.13 -5.85 9.19
CA TYR A 237 -7.98 -6.39 10.54
C TYR A 237 -6.92 -5.65 11.35
N SER A 238 -5.83 -5.20 10.72
CA SER A 238 -4.83 -4.35 11.39
C SER A 238 -5.44 -3.05 11.89
N GLU A 239 -6.18 -2.34 11.04
CA GLU A 239 -6.84 -1.08 11.39
C GLU A 239 -7.93 -1.26 12.48
N GLN A 240 -8.57 -2.43 12.52
CA GLN A 240 -9.48 -2.81 13.59
C GLN A 240 -8.78 -3.26 14.90
N ASN A 241 -7.45 -3.12 14.97
CA ASN A 241 -6.65 -3.58 16.12
C ASN A 241 -6.83 -5.08 16.43
N LYS A 242 -6.88 -5.90 15.35
CA LYS A 242 -6.97 -7.37 15.39
C LYS A 242 -5.70 -8.00 14.80
N PRO A 243 -4.52 -7.80 15.42
CA PRO A 243 -3.23 -8.13 14.81
C PRO A 243 -3.05 -9.62 14.50
N GLN A 244 -3.64 -10.52 15.31
CA GLN A 244 -3.53 -11.97 15.07
C GLN A 244 -4.24 -12.39 13.78
N LEU A 245 -5.39 -11.78 13.46
CA LEU A 245 -6.09 -12.00 12.20
C LEU A 245 -5.32 -11.41 11.03
N ALA A 246 -4.77 -10.19 11.20
CA ALA A 246 -3.92 -9.57 10.18
C ALA A 246 -2.70 -10.46 9.86
N ILE A 247 -1.95 -10.92 10.88
CA ILE A 247 -0.80 -11.83 10.73
C ILE A 247 -1.21 -13.11 9.98
N LYS A 248 -2.35 -13.70 10.34
CA LYS A 248 -2.87 -14.91 9.66
C LYS A 248 -3.02 -14.67 8.17
N HIS A 249 -3.67 -13.58 7.76
CA HIS A 249 -3.94 -13.29 6.35
C HIS A 249 -2.68 -12.86 5.59
N TYR A 250 -1.77 -12.08 6.18
CA TYR A 250 -0.46 -11.80 5.57
C TYR A 250 0.35 -13.09 5.35
N ASN A 251 0.34 -14.02 6.30
CA ASN A 251 1.03 -15.31 6.12
C ASN A 251 0.40 -16.16 5.01
N LEU A 252 -0.92 -16.08 4.80
CA LEU A 252 -1.58 -16.73 3.68
C LEU A 252 -1.18 -16.09 2.34
N ALA A 253 -1.07 -14.76 2.28
CA ALA A 253 -0.54 -14.06 1.12
C ALA A 253 0.91 -14.46 0.82
N LEU A 254 1.78 -14.53 1.83
CA LEU A 254 3.18 -14.95 1.68
C LEU A 254 3.34 -16.43 1.34
N LYS A 255 2.36 -17.27 1.68
CA LYS A 255 2.36 -18.66 1.21
C LYS A 255 2.15 -18.75 -0.31
N ALA A 256 1.37 -17.83 -0.88
CA ALA A 256 1.15 -17.74 -2.32
C ALA A 256 2.31 -17.05 -3.05
N ASP A 257 2.89 -16.00 -2.45
CA ASP A 257 4.05 -15.27 -2.95
C ASP A 257 5.00 -14.91 -1.80
N PRO A 258 6.02 -15.75 -1.53
CA PRO A 258 6.97 -15.53 -0.44
C PRO A 258 7.84 -14.28 -0.60
N GLU A 259 7.96 -13.75 -1.83
CA GLU A 259 8.75 -12.57 -2.15
C GLU A 259 7.89 -11.29 -2.27
N ASN A 260 6.64 -11.32 -1.81
CA ASN A 260 5.79 -10.13 -1.86
C ASN A 260 6.26 -9.06 -0.89
N THR A 261 6.98 -8.09 -1.41
CA THR A 261 7.63 -7.01 -0.64
C THR A 261 6.62 -6.21 0.20
N SER A 262 5.47 -5.89 -0.38
CA SER A 262 4.43 -5.12 0.33
C SER A 262 3.85 -5.90 1.51
N THR A 263 3.58 -7.19 1.31
CA THR A 263 3.07 -8.07 2.38
C THR A 263 4.09 -8.24 3.50
N LEU A 264 5.36 -8.50 3.16
CA LEU A 264 6.44 -8.61 4.14
C LEU A 264 6.62 -7.31 4.93
N PHE A 265 6.57 -6.17 4.27
CA PHE A 265 6.70 -4.88 4.92
C PHE A 265 5.55 -4.63 5.91
N ASN A 266 4.30 -4.86 5.48
CA ASN A 266 3.13 -4.70 6.35
C ASN A 266 3.15 -5.68 7.53
N LEU A 267 3.55 -6.93 7.30
CA LEU A 267 3.72 -7.92 8.36
C LEU A 267 4.80 -7.47 9.37
N GLY A 268 5.89 -6.88 8.89
CA GLY A 268 6.92 -6.27 9.73
C GLY A 268 6.37 -5.13 10.61
N LEU A 269 5.49 -4.28 10.08
CA LEU A 269 4.83 -3.22 10.85
C LEU A 269 3.96 -3.80 11.97
N ILE A 270 3.15 -4.81 11.68
CA ILE A 270 2.32 -5.48 12.70
C ILE A 270 3.17 -6.13 13.80
N PHE A 271 4.27 -6.78 13.44
CA PHE A 271 5.20 -7.33 14.44
C PHE A 271 5.82 -6.23 15.31
N MET A 272 6.11 -5.08 14.73
CA MET A 272 6.63 -3.94 15.49
C MET A 272 5.57 -3.38 16.46
N GLU A 273 4.33 -3.21 16.02
CA GLU A 273 3.21 -2.74 16.84
C GLU A 273 2.88 -3.71 17.99
N THR A 274 3.01 -5.01 17.75
CA THR A 274 2.79 -6.05 18.78
C THR A 274 4.00 -6.33 19.67
N GLY A 275 5.10 -5.55 19.53
CA GLY A 275 6.31 -5.68 20.34
C GLY A 275 7.23 -6.83 19.92
N ASN A 276 6.94 -7.53 18.83
CA ASN A 276 7.73 -8.64 18.31
C ASN A 276 8.92 -8.16 17.46
N SER A 277 9.82 -7.38 18.06
CA SER A 277 10.92 -6.70 17.37
C SER A 277 11.80 -7.64 16.53
N THR A 278 12.04 -8.88 16.99
CA THR A 278 12.86 -9.84 16.24
C THR A 278 12.19 -10.24 14.92
N GLN A 279 10.89 -10.54 14.94
CA GLN A 279 10.15 -10.89 13.72
C GLN A 279 10.01 -9.67 12.78
N ALA A 280 9.81 -8.47 13.34
CA ALA A 280 9.81 -7.23 12.58
C ALA A 280 11.14 -6.99 11.84
N ILE A 281 12.27 -7.13 12.55
CA ILE A 281 13.61 -7.02 11.94
C ILE A 281 13.79 -8.03 10.82
N ASN A 282 13.41 -9.29 11.02
CA ASN A 282 13.54 -10.32 10.00
C ASN A 282 12.72 -10.02 8.75
N ALA A 283 11.47 -9.56 8.91
CA ALA A 283 10.61 -9.19 7.79
C ALA A 283 11.19 -7.99 7.01
N PHE A 284 11.64 -6.93 7.70
CA PHE A 284 12.24 -5.78 7.03
C PHE A 284 13.60 -6.10 6.38
N LEU A 285 14.39 -7.03 6.94
CA LEU A 285 15.64 -7.49 6.30
C LEU A 285 15.35 -8.23 5.00
N GLN A 286 14.31 -9.07 4.94
CA GLN A 286 13.90 -9.72 3.70
C GLN A 286 13.52 -8.69 2.64
N VAL A 287 12.71 -7.68 3.00
CA VAL A 287 12.37 -6.56 2.10
C VAL A 287 13.64 -5.85 1.60
N ALA A 288 14.58 -5.53 2.50
CA ALA A 288 15.83 -4.87 2.14
C ALA A 288 16.78 -5.73 1.28
N GLN A 289 16.66 -7.05 1.34
CA GLN A 289 17.40 -7.97 0.46
C GLN A 289 16.81 -8.01 -0.95
N MET A 290 15.49 -7.95 -1.07
CA MET A 290 14.78 -7.92 -2.37
C MET A 290 14.96 -6.58 -3.08
N ASP A 291 14.85 -5.49 -2.34
CA ASP A 291 15.07 -4.13 -2.82
C ASP A 291 16.02 -3.38 -1.86
N SER A 292 17.28 -3.35 -2.22
CA SER A 292 18.33 -2.68 -1.42
C SER A 292 18.19 -1.15 -1.35
N GLY A 293 17.27 -0.56 -2.13
CA GLY A 293 16.93 0.86 -2.13
C GLY A 293 15.62 1.19 -1.41
N PHE A 294 14.89 0.20 -0.91
CA PHE A 294 13.58 0.40 -0.29
C PHE A 294 13.70 1.15 1.04
N SER A 295 13.72 2.48 0.94
CA SER A 295 13.92 3.39 2.08
C SER A 295 13.01 3.14 3.29
N PRO A 296 11.71 2.79 3.15
CA PRO A 296 10.88 2.50 4.31
C PRO A 296 11.40 1.36 5.18
N ALA A 297 11.87 0.25 4.60
CA ALA A 297 12.42 -0.87 5.37
C ALA A 297 13.72 -0.46 6.09
N HIS A 298 14.62 0.24 5.42
CA HIS A 298 15.84 0.73 6.05
C HIS A 298 15.56 1.70 7.20
N LYS A 299 14.54 2.55 7.08
CA LYS A 299 14.10 3.44 8.17
C LYS A 299 13.59 2.64 9.38
N MET A 300 12.75 1.62 9.16
CA MET A 300 12.27 0.77 10.26
C MET A 300 13.40 -0.01 10.92
N LEU A 301 14.32 -0.59 10.14
CA LEU A 301 15.50 -1.29 10.65
C LEU A 301 16.41 -0.38 11.48
N ALA A 302 16.69 0.82 10.96
CA ALA A 302 17.49 1.80 11.70
C ALA A 302 16.85 2.13 13.06
N ASN A 303 15.55 2.40 13.10
CA ASN A 303 14.83 2.71 14.32
C ASN A 303 14.85 1.55 15.33
N LEU A 304 14.56 0.32 14.89
CA LEU A 304 14.57 -0.86 15.75
C LEU A 304 15.98 -1.15 16.33
N TYR A 305 17.02 -0.97 15.52
CA TYR A 305 18.39 -1.13 15.97
C TYR A 305 18.84 0.00 16.92
N LEU A 306 18.38 1.25 16.71
CA LEU A 306 18.63 2.35 17.64
C LEU A 306 17.95 2.13 18.99
N GLN A 307 16.72 1.64 18.99
CA GLN A 307 15.97 1.30 20.21
C GLN A 307 16.62 0.17 21.00
N SER A 308 17.12 -0.85 20.30
CA SER A 308 17.83 -1.97 20.92
C SER A 308 19.31 -1.72 21.18
N ASN A 309 19.79 -0.48 21.04
CA ASN A 309 21.18 -0.06 21.20
C ASN A 309 22.21 -0.80 20.31
N ARG A 310 21.74 -1.36 19.17
CA ARG A 310 22.59 -2.00 18.16
C ARG A 310 23.12 -0.95 17.18
N LEU A 311 23.98 -0.05 17.67
CA LEU A 311 24.35 1.18 16.97
C LEU A 311 25.04 0.93 15.62
N THR A 312 25.88 -0.09 15.53
CA THR A 312 26.57 -0.44 14.28
C THR A 312 25.59 -0.87 13.19
N SER A 313 24.61 -1.71 13.53
CA SER A 313 23.56 -2.13 12.60
C SER A 313 22.67 -0.95 12.19
N ALA A 314 22.30 -0.08 13.13
CA ALA A 314 21.56 1.14 12.84
C ALA A 314 22.31 2.03 11.83
N LEU A 315 23.62 2.24 12.05
CA LEU A 315 24.47 3.06 11.19
C LEU A 315 24.56 2.52 9.75
N LEU A 316 24.58 1.18 9.57
CA LEU A 316 24.54 0.56 8.26
C LEU A 316 23.31 1.02 7.46
N HIS A 317 22.10 0.90 8.04
CA HIS A 317 20.86 1.27 7.38
C HIS A 317 20.70 2.79 7.21
N LEU A 318 21.15 3.58 8.17
CA LEU A 318 21.17 5.05 8.05
C LEU A 318 22.08 5.52 6.89
N LYS A 319 23.25 4.88 6.68
CA LYS A 319 24.13 5.19 5.54
C LYS A 319 23.47 4.86 4.19
N ILE A 320 22.70 3.78 4.13
CA ILE A 320 21.91 3.46 2.92
C ILE A 320 20.86 4.55 2.68
N LEU A 321 20.15 4.99 3.72
CA LEU A 321 19.16 6.07 3.60
C LEU A 321 19.78 7.37 3.07
N VAL A 322 20.98 7.74 3.55
CA VAL A 322 21.70 8.93 3.05
C VAL A 322 22.13 8.76 1.60
N ARG A 323 22.53 7.56 1.19
CA ARG A 323 22.88 7.27 -0.21
C ARG A 323 21.69 7.40 -1.14
N VAL A 324 20.50 6.93 -0.72
CA VAL A 324 19.25 6.99 -1.51
C VAL A 324 18.63 8.38 -1.46
N GLN A 325 18.76 9.09 -0.34
CA GLN A 325 18.19 10.42 -0.08
C GLN A 325 19.27 11.36 0.46
N PRO A 326 20.22 11.84 -0.36
CA PRO A 326 21.38 12.61 0.11
C PRO A 326 21.03 13.93 0.78
N MET A 327 19.89 14.53 0.40
CA MET A 327 19.43 15.84 0.92
C MET A 327 18.49 15.71 2.12
N ASN A 328 18.24 14.50 2.61
CA ASN A 328 17.39 14.30 3.79
C ASN A 328 18.16 14.61 5.06
N LEU A 329 17.96 15.82 5.61
CA LEU A 329 18.64 16.30 6.81
C LEU A 329 18.50 15.34 8.00
N GLN A 330 17.30 14.76 8.22
CA GLN A 330 17.05 13.87 9.36
C GLN A 330 17.94 12.62 9.34
N ASN A 331 18.22 12.07 8.15
CA ASN A 331 19.12 10.93 8.01
C ASN A 331 20.54 11.26 8.46
N HIS A 332 21.05 12.46 8.11
CA HIS A 332 22.37 12.92 8.55
C HIS A 332 22.41 13.19 10.05
N LEU A 333 21.38 13.80 10.61
CA LEU A 333 21.26 14.02 12.06
C LEU A 333 21.26 12.70 12.84
N ASN A 334 20.54 11.70 12.32
CA ASN A 334 20.50 10.36 12.92
C ASN A 334 21.88 9.68 12.88
N ILE A 335 22.62 9.79 11.77
CA ILE A 335 23.99 9.28 11.68
C ILE A 335 24.89 9.96 12.71
N ALA A 336 24.86 11.30 12.77
CA ALA A 336 25.69 12.06 13.69
C ALA A 336 25.38 11.70 15.16
N SER A 337 24.09 11.64 15.51
CA SER A 337 23.64 11.21 16.85
C SER A 337 24.12 9.79 17.17
N THR A 338 24.05 8.88 16.19
CA THR A 338 24.52 7.50 16.35
C THR A 338 26.02 7.47 16.60
N TYR A 339 26.83 8.22 15.85
CA TYR A 339 28.27 8.35 16.11
C TYR A 339 28.56 8.91 17.48
N THR A 340 27.82 9.94 17.93
CA THR A 340 27.95 10.51 19.27
C THR A 340 27.65 9.46 20.36
N ARG A 341 26.65 8.63 20.19
CA ARG A 341 26.31 7.51 21.09
C ARG A 341 27.39 6.41 21.10
N MET A 342 28.08 6.22 19.96
CA MET A 342 29.20 5.27 19.85
C MET A 342 30.53 5.82 20.43
N GLY A 343 30.56 7.06 20.90
CA GLY A 343 31.78 7.70 21.35
C GLY A 343 32.69 8.19 20.20
N GLN A 344 32.18 8.27 18.99
CA GLN A 344 32.92 8.66 17.78
C GLN A 344 32.63 10.12 17.40
N GLN A 345 32.97 11.05 18.31
CA GLN A 345 32.62 12.47 18.20
C GLN A 345 33.16 13.13 16.93
N ASN A 346 34.37 12.78 16.50
CA ASN A 346 34.98 13.35 15.29
C ASN A 346 34.15 13.03 14.04
N LEU A 347 33.63 11.78 13.92
CA LEU A 347 32.76 11.37 12.80
C LEU A 347 31.38 12.04 12.87
N SER A 348 30.87 12.29 14.07
CA SER A 348 29.64 13.07 14.26
C SER A 348 29.83 14.51 13.76
N ILE A 349 30.92 15.17 14.18
CA ILE A 349 31.26 16.55 13.77
C ILE A 349 31.43 16.62 12.25
N GLU A 350 32.20 15.71 11.66
CA GLU A 350 32.42 15.65 10.22
C GLU A 350 31.09 15.53 9.46
N THR A 351 30.19 14.61 9.90
CA THR A 351 28.87 14.40 9.29
C THR A 351 28.04 15.67 9.34
N LEU A 352 28.00 16.36 10.50
CA LEU A 352 27.22 17.57 10.68
C LEU A 352 27.80 18.75 9.91
N LYS A 353 29.12 18.93 9.88
CA LYS A 353 29.77 19.98 9.08
C LYS A 353 29.48 19.82 7.60
N LYS A 354 29.51 18.59 7.10
CA LYS A 354 29.19 18.31 5.68
C LYS A 354 27.78 18.75 5.33
N ILE A 355 26.78 18.43 6.14
CA ILE A 355 25.39 18.82 5.83
C ILE A 355 25.11 20.29 6.17
N GLN A 356 25.87 20.91 7.10
CA GLN A 356 25.76 22.31 7.44
C GLN A 356 26.02 23.22 6.24
N THR A 357 26.88 22.84 5.30
CA THR A 357 27.13 23.61 4.07
C THR A 357 25.87 23.81 3.23
N GLN A 358 24.92 22.90 3.33
CA GLN A 358 23.65 22.93 2.61
C GLN A 358 22.52 23.59 3.45
N PHE A 359 22.63 23.53 4.78
CA PHE A 359 21.65 24.08 5.73
C PHE A 359 22.35 24.89 6.81
N PRO A 360 23.02 26.03 6.47
CA PRO A 360 23.94 26.74 7.39
C PRO A 360 23.27 27.33 8.64
N GLY A 361 21.98 27.67 8.55
CA GLY A 361 21.21 28.23 9.68
C GLY A 361 20.36 27.22 10.45
N ASN A 362 20.51 25.93 10.17
CA ASN A 362 19.66 24.95 10.81
C ASN A 362 20.03 24.69 12.27
N THR A 363 19.11 24.96 13.19
CA THR A 363 19.32 24.87 14.64
C THR A 363 19.62 23.47 15.13
N GLU A 364 19.04 22.42 14.52
CA GLU A 364 19.33 21.02 14.92
C GLU A 364 20.77 20.60 14.56
N ILE A 365 21.31 21.09 13.46
CA ILE A 365 22.73 20.90 13.12
C ILE A 365 23.62 21.58 14.15
N HIS A 366 23.34 22.84 14.47
CA HIS A 366 24.13 23.60 15.48
C HIS A 366 24.04 22.94 16.85
N LYS A 367 22.89 22.43 17.25
CA LYS A 367 22.70 21.65 18.49
C LYS A 367 23.55 20.38 18.49
N GLY A 368 23.49 19.60 17.40
CA GLY A 368 24.30 18.39 17.25
C GLY A 368 25.82 18.71 17.32
N LEU A 369 26.28 19.79 16.65
CA LEU A 369 27.67 20.25 16.71
C LEU A 369 28.05 20.67 18.11
N ALA A 370 27.23 21.47 18.81
CA ALA A 370 27.47 21.90 20.18
C ALA A 370 27.68 20.71 21.13
N GLU A 371 26.79 19.72 21.06
CA GLU A 371 26.85 18.47 21.87
C GLU A 371 28.09 17.61 21.50
N ALA A 372 28.36 17.44 20.21
CA ALA A 372 29.53 16.65 19.77
C ALA A 372 30.87 17.33 20.17
N TYR A 373 31.01 18.64 20.01
CA TYR A 373 32.17 19.38 20.44
C TYR A 373 32.33 19.37 21.97
N TYR A 374 31.24 19.49 22.74
CA TYR A 374 31.28 19.33 24.19
C TYR A 374 31.85 17.98 24.61
N LYS A 375 31.37 16.88 23.97
CA LYS A 375 31.83 15.53 24.26
C LYS A 375 33.27 15.26 23.80
N SER A 376 33.71 15.91 22.72
CA SER A 376 35.11 15.85 22.26
C SER A 376 36.05 16.72 23.07
N LYS A 377 35.52 17.48 24.05
CA LYS A 377 36.23 18.47 24.89
C LYS A 377 36.73 19.70 24.12
N ASP A 378 36.26 19.94 22.90
CA ASP A 378 36.47 21.21 22.20
C ASP A 378 35.40 22.21 22.64
N PHE A 379 35.60 22.69 23.90
CA PHE A 379 34.61 23.55 24.54
C PHE A 379 34.46 24.91 23.83
N GLN A 380 35.53 25.41 23.17
CA GLN A 380 35.46 26.68 22.45
C GLN A 380 34.50 26.62 21.26
N GLN A 381 34.56 25.54 20.48
CA GLN A 381 33.60 25.32 19.38
C GLN A 381 32.19 25.07 19.92
N SER A 382 32.04 24.32 21.00
CA SER A 382 30.76 24.10 21.66
C SER A 382 30.08 25.41 22.06
N ILE A 383 30.85 26.36 22.70
CA ILE A 383 30.37 27.70 23.07
C ILE A 383 29.85 28.46 21.86
N THR A 384 30.58 28.42 20.74
CA THR A 384 30.20 29.12 19.50
C THR A 384 28.82 28.66 19.02
N HIS A 385 28.57 27.36 19.02
CA HIS A 385 27.29 26.80 18.57
C HIS A 385 26.16 27.02 19.59
N TYR A 386 26.39 26.91 20.90
CA TYR A 386 25.36 27.24 21.89
C TYR A 386 24.98 28.72 21.88
N ARG A 387 25.92 29.63 21.67
CA ARG A 387 25.62 31.08 21.49
C ARG A 387 24.74 31.30 20.28
N PHE A 388 25.09 30.70 19.14
CA PHE A 388 24.23 30.75 17.94
C PHE A 388 22.79 30.32 18.25
N LEU A 389 22.61 29.19 18.95
CA LEU A 389 21.27 28.69 19.30
C LEU A 389 20.49 29.66 20.20
N ILE A 390 21.16 30.32 21.15
CA ILE A 390 20.55 31.32 22.02
C ILE A 390 20.19 32.59 21.23
N ASP A 391 21.00 32.98 20.26
CA ASP A 391 20.74 34.13 19.39
C ASP A 391 19.54 33.87 18.46
N GLN A 392 19.35 32.62 18.00
CA GLN A 392 18.18 32.21 17.19
C GLN A 392 16.91 32.13 18.02
N ASP A 393 16.98 31.55 19.22
CA ASP A 393 15.83 31.41 20.13
C ASP A 393 16.29 31.56 21.60
N SER A 394 16.11 32.75 22.11
CA SER A 394 16.47 33.11 23.50
C SER A 394 15.51 32.53 24.55
N THR A 395 14.45 31.84 24.16
CA THR A 395 13.49 31.23 25.10
C THR A 395 13.91 29.82 25.52
N GLN A 396 14.83 29.19 24.82
CA GLN A 396 15.29 27.81 25.07
C GLN A 396 16.28 27.75 26.25
N LEU A 397 15.80 27.65 27.46
CA LEU A 397 16.60 27.61 28.69
C LEU A 397 17.71 26.56 28.69
N ARG A 398 17.45 25.39 28.04
CA ARG A 398 18.43 24.34 27.94
C ARG A 398 19.74 24.80 27.32
N ASN A 399 19.70 25.72 26.35
CA ASN A 399 20.90 26.22 25.68
C ASN A 399 21.75 27.07 26.64
N TYR A 400 21.13 27.87 27.50
CA TYR A 400 21.84 28.64 28.53
C TYR A 400 22.50 27.72 29.55
N VAL A 401 21.82 26.70 30.00
CA VAL A 401 22.34 25.71 30.96
C VAL A 401 23.54 24.99 30.36
N GLN A 402 23.43 24.49 29.12
CA GLN A 402 24.53 23.81 28.45
C GLN A 402 25.73 24.72 28.19
N LEU A 403 25.48 25.99 27.85
CA LEU A 403 26.52 26.98 27.68
C LEU A 403 27.21 27.27 29.04
N GLY A 404 26.46 27.41 30.12
CA GLY A 404 27.00 27.53 31.48
C GLY A 404 27.89 26.36 31.88
N TRP A 405 27.42 25.13 31.66
CA TRP A 405 28.21 23.91 31.88
C TRP A 405 29.48 23.89 31.02
N THR A 406 29.42 24.37 29.79
CA THR A 406 30.58 24.39 28.88
C THR A 406 31.66 25.34 29.40
N TYR A 407 31.28 26.54 29.89
CA TYR A 407 32.20 27.46 30.54
C TYR A 407 32.76 26.90 31.86
N TYR A 408 31.92 26.22 32.66
CA TYR A 408 32.40 25.54 33.86
C TYR A 408 33.49 24.52 33.58
N ARG A 409 33.33 23.75 32.47
CA ARG A 409 34.36 22.76 32.04
C ARG A 409 35.66 23.41 31.52
N LEU A 410 35.63 24.70 31.16
CA LEU A 410 36.79 25.52 30.83
C LEU A 410 37.43 26.21 32.05
N ASP A 411 36.89 25.98 33.25
CA ASP A 411 37.27 26.64 34.50
C ASP A 411 36.99 28.18 34.49
N ASP A 412 36.12 28.64 33.57
CA ASP A 412 35.67 30.02 33.50
C ASP A 412 34.37 30.20 34.33
N LEU A 413 34.56 30.21 35.66
CA LEU A 413 33.46 30.31 36.63
C LEU A 413 32.66 31.62 36.50
N PRO A 414 33.28 32.81 36.22
CA PRO A 414 32.52 34.04 35.98
C PRO A 414 31.55 33.93 34.82
N MET A 415 31.96 33.38 33.67
CA MET A 415 31.10 33.22 32.50
C MET A 415 30.08 32.11 32.71
N ALA A 416 30.43 31.02 33.38
CA ALA A 416 29.49 29.96 33.74
C ALA A 416 28.32 30.49 34.57
N SER A 417 28.64 31.31 35.63
CA SER A 417 27.64 31.96 36.46
C SER A 417 26.78 32.96 35.68
N ALA A 418 27.43 33.83 34.88
CA ALA A 418 26.75 34.86 34.10
C ALA A 418 25.69 34.28 33.14
N TRP A 419 26.03 33.21 32.37
CA TRP A 419 25.09 32.58 31.44
C TRP A 419 23.97 31.80 32.14
N THR A 420 24.27 31.13 33.25
CA THR A 420 23.25 30.43 34.05
C THR A 420 22.25 31.43 34.66
N LEU A 421 22.73 32.56 35.23
CA LEU A 421 21.88 33.61 35.76
C LEU A 421 21.03 34.28 34.68
N ARG A 422 21.59 34.49 33.47
CA ARG A 422 20.84 35.03 32.33
C ARG A 422 19.70 34.10 31.91
N GLY A 423 19.95 32.79 31.87
CA GLY A 423 18.91 31.79 31.60
C GLY A 423 17.82 31.79 32.69
N LEU A 424 18.19 31.86 33.96
CA LEU A 424 17.27 31.96 35.08
C LEU A 424 16.39 33.22 35.04
N LYS A 425 16.98 34.37 34.71
CA LYS A 425 16.24 35.63 34.55
C LYS A 425 15.21 35.52 33.44
N LYS A 426 15.62 34.97 32.31
CA LYS A 426 14.73 34.74 31.16
C LYS A 426 13.58 33.79 31.48
N SER A 427 13.85 32.68 32.20
CA SER A 427 12.84 31.75 32.68
C SER A 427 11.76 32.39 33.57
N LYS A 428 12.15 33.36 34.41
CA LYS A 428 11.21 34.09 35.26
C LYS A 428 10.31 35.01 34.44
N GLU A 429 10.90 35.72 33.45
CA GLU A 429 10.19 36.62 32.55
C GLU A 429 9.14 35.86 31.72
N ASP A 430 9.44 34.64 31.25
CA ASP A 430 8.58 33.83 30.39
C ASP A 430 7.61 32.91 31.19
N GLY A 431 7.55 33.03 32.53
CA GLY A 431 6.62 32.22 33.36
C GLY A 431 6.93 30.72 33.42
N GLN A 432 8.09 30.31 32.93
CA GLN A 432 8.48 28.87 32.84
C GLN A 432 9.25 28.38 34.09
N PHE A 433 9.08 29.04 35.22
CA PHE A 433 9.82 28.73 36.45
C PHE A 433 9.37 27.38 37.03
N LYS A 434 10.08 26.30 36.72
CA LYS A 434 10.19 25.13 37.58
C LYS A 434 11.51 25.21 38.35
N PRO A 435 11.54 24.96 39.68
CA PRO A 435 12.76 25.10 40.44
C PRO A 435 13.87 24.20 39.89
N LEU A 436 14.97 24.80 39.42
CA LEU A 436 16.21 24.14 39.01
C LEU A 436 16.91 23.40 40.17
N ALA A 437 16.28 23.28 41.33
CA ALA A 437 16.81 22.64 42.53
C ALA A 437 16.78 21.11 42.47
N GLN A 438 16.35 20.50 41.35
CA GLN A 438 16.32 19.06 41.16
C GLN A 438 17.13 18.57 39.95
N MET A 439 17.99 19.36 39.39
CA MET A 439 19.03 18.95 38.43
C MET A 439 20.39 19.11 39.14
#